data_7bf2991ae7fc47471dbaa90203139b83
#
_entry.id   7bf2991ae7fc47471dbaa90203139b83
#
_cell.length_a   1.000
_cell.length_b   1.000
_cell.length_c   1.000
_cell.angle_alpha   90.00
_cell.angle_beta   90.00
_cell.angle_gamma   90.00
#
_symmetry.space_group_name_H-M   'P 1'
#
loop_
_entity.id
_entity.type
_entity.pdbx_description
1 polymer ?
#
loop_
_entity_poly.entity_id
_entity_poly.type
_entity_poly.pdbx_seq_one_letter_code
_entity_poly.pdbx_strand_id
1 'polypeptide(L)'
;MRFENLGASASSLALVLGIILSDGATGRAWSAPACGHACLLKVMDGFRASMTAGQPGSVPLAPDAEVRENAHPVMLAGTAWKRVKSVRSVMTFADPVTGNVVSRAGVELDDGKPGYISTRLKVAGGGRITDVELSTDTSSRVVGSYVWSLDPQFEAVLPPEQRLSRVDLEALGRRYFHSLSSHQAVADDFDAACNRFHSGQQITNVARNAVEGGPPRTCASSLEGTPPWGPATEQRFPVVDAERGIVFGVTLLHYPKVPKQPRMYVSEVFKVVGGRIVKIDNIGLMMEGVESLGFTH
;
A
#
# COMPACT_ATOMS: atom_id res chain seq x y z
N MET A 1 -33.58 -67.46 73.71
CA MET A 1 -34.68 -68.10 72.95
C MET A 1 -34.78 -67.31 71.62
N ARG A 2 -34.34 -67.95 70.55
CA ARG A 2 -35.08 -68.34 69.36
C ARG A 2 -36.09 -67.25 68.93
N PHE A 3 -36.12 -66.68 67.73
CA PHE A 3 -36.22 -67.18 66.35
C PHE A 3 -36.35 -65.93 65.49
N GLU A 4 -36.20 -65.77 64.31
CA GLU A 4 -36.06 -66.50 63.07
C GLU A 4 -36.05 -65.54 61.92
N ASN A 5 -35.37 -65.84 60.85
CA ASN A 5 -35.26 -65.17 59.57
C ASN A 5 -36.61 -65.00 58.86
N LEU A 6 -36.78 -63.88 58.15
CA LEU A 6 -37.53 -63.87 56.90
C LEU A 6 -36.93 -62.83 55.97
N GLY A 7 -36.47 -63.29 54.83
CA GLY A 7 -35.88 -62.51 53.80
C GLY A 7 -36.91 -61.70 52.99
N ALA A 8 -36.54 -60.59 52.57
CA ALA A 8 -37.27 -59.75 51.56
C ALA A 8 -36.31 -59.39 50.43
N SER A 9 -36.67 -59.95 49.31
CA SER A 9 -36.06 -59.74 48.01
C SER A 9 -36.08 -58.26 47.61
N ALA A 10 -34.91 -57.62 47.41
CA ALA A 10 -34.84 -56.29 46.85
C ALA A 10 -34.61 -56.39 45.33
N SER A 11 -35.62 -56.03 44.59
CA SER A 11 -35.54 -55.88 43.13
C SER A 11 -34.73 -54.60 42.79
N SER A 12 -33.53 -54.87 42.22
CA SER A 12 -32.71 -53.75 41.71
C SER A 12 -33.29 -53.20 40.42
N LEU A 13 -33.80 -51.96 40.47
CA LEU A 13 -34.15 -51.21 39.32
C LEU A 13 -32.85 -50.57 38.74
N ALA A 14 -32.35 -51.09 37.64
CA ALA A 14 -31.25 -50.51 36.92
C ALA A 14 -31.72 -49.28 36.14
N LEU A 15 -31.35 -48.10 36.62
CA LEU A 15 -31.57 -46.83 35.92
C LEU A 15 -30.51 -46.73 34.83
N VAL A 16 -30.86 -46.96 33.56
CA VAL A 16 -29.98 -46.73 32.42
C VAL A 16 -29.99 -45.22 32.14
N LEU A 17 -28.93 -44.56 32.61
CA LEU A 17 -28.68 -43.15 32.27
C LEU A 17 -28.11 -43.14 30.84
N GLY A 18 -28.95 -42.81 29.86
CA GLY A 18 -28.55 -42.56 28.48
C GLY A 18 -27.73 -41.28 28.41
N ILE A 19 -26.40 -41.38 28.32
CA ILE A 19 -25.54 -40.24 27.97
C ILE A 19 -25.73 -40.00 26.48
N ILE A 20 -26.48 -38.94 26.15
CA ILE A 20 -26.52 -38.37 24.81
C ILE A 20 -25.18 -37.63 24.62
N LEU A 21 -24.22 -38.27 24.00
CA LEU A 21 -23.04 -37.61 23.44
C LEU A 21 -23.52 -36.76 22.27
N SER A 22 -23.78 -35.48 22.55
CA SER A 22 -23.89 -34.49 21.48
C SER A 22 -22.51 -34.32 20.87
N ASP A 23 -22.24 -34.98 19.74
CA ASP A 23 -21.14 -34.66 18.88
C ASP A 23 -21.30 -33.19 18.45
N GLY A 24 -20.69 -32.31 19.24
CA GLY A 24 -20.45 -30.93 18.85
C GLY A 24 -19.51 -30.95 17.65
N ALA A 25 -20.06 -31.03 16.46
CA ALA A 25 -19.33 -30.73 15.24
C ALA A 25 -18.81 -29.28 15.36
N THR A 26 -17.61 -29.13 15.94
CA THR A 26 -16.83 -27.92 15.80
C THR A 26 -16.50 -27.80 14.32
N GLY A 27 -17.40 -27.17 13.58
CA GLY A 27 -17.17 -26.77 12.20
C GLY A 27 -15.90 -25.92 12.21
N ARG A 28 -14.76 -26.53 11.84
CA ARG A 28 -13.58 -25.75 11.44
C ARG A 28 -14.08 -24.83 10.34
N ALA A 29 -14.22 -23.56 10.67
CA ALA A 29 -14.37 -22.53 9.64
C ALA A 29 -13.16 -22.67 8.72
N TRP A 30 -13.39 -23.15 7.51
CA TRP A 30 -12.38 -23.20 6.47
C TRP A 30 -12.08 -21.73 6.13
N SER A 31 -11.03 -21.17 6.74
CA SER A 31 -10.50 -19.91 6.26
C SER A 31 -9.97 -20.16 4.85
N ALA A 32 -10.49 -19.41 3.88
CA ALA A 32 -9.96 -19.45 2.52
C ALA A 32 -8.43 -19.24 2.57
N PRO A 33 -7.66 -19.97 1.74
CA PRO A 33 -6.20 -19.84 1.74
C PRO A 33 -5.80 -18.39 1.51
N ALA A 34 -4.75 -17.96 2.21
CA ALA A 34 -4.19 -16.62 2.02
C ALA A 34 -3.78 -16.41 0.55
N CYS A 35 -3.97 -15.19 0.05
CA CYS A 35 -3.62 -14.82 -1.32
C CYS A 35 -2.09 -14.61 -1.39
N GLY A 36 -1.37 -15.59 -1.96
CA GLY A 36 0.08 -15.50 -2.16
C GLY A 36 0.45 -14.49 -3.27
N HIS A 37 1.76 -14.32 -3.52
CA HIS A 37 2.29 -13.31 -4.46
C HIS A 37 1.60 -13.32 -5.82
N ALA A 38 1.55 -14.47 -6.51
CA ALA A 38 0.90 -14.57 -7.83
C ALA A 38 -0.61 -14.28 -7.78
N CYS A 39 -1.29 -14.67 -6.70
CA CYS A 39 -2.69 -14.37 -6.47
C CYS A 39 -2.91 -12.84 -6.35
N LEU A 40 -2.09 -12.15 -5.56
CA LEU A 40 -2.17 -10.70 -5.39
C LEU A 40 -1.97 -9.96 -6.70
N LEU A 41 -0.98 -10.34 -7.50
CA LEU A 41 -0.77 -9.76 -8.83
C LEU A 41 -2.00 -9.96 -9.73
N LYS A 42 -2.57 -11.18 -9.77
CA LYS A 42 -3.77 -11.47 -10.55
C LYS A 42 -4.98 -10.65 -10.10
N VAL A 43 -5.15 -10.44 -8.78
CA VAL A 43 -6.23 -9.59 -8.25
C VAL A 43 -6.07 -8.15 -8.73
N MET A 44 -4.84 -7.61 -8.68
CA MET A 44 -4.55 -6.25 -9.17
C MET A 44 -4.78 -6.14 -10.69
N ASP A 45 -4.38 -7.12 -11.48
CA ASP A 45 -4.63 -7.14 -12.92
C ASP A 45 -6.13 -7.14 -13.24
N GLY A 46 -6.90 -7.99 -12.53
CA GLY A 46 -8.36 -8.03 -12.64
C GLY A 46 -9.02 -6.70 -12.24
N PHE A 47 -8.54 -6.07 -11.16
CA PHE A 47 -9.00 -4.74 -10.74
C PHE A 47 -8.79 -3.73 -11.87
N ARG A 48 -7.56 -3.60 -12.39
CA ARG A 48 -7.24 -2.65 -13.47
C ARG A 48 -8.08 -2.91 -14.72
N ALA A 49 -8.21 -4.17 -15.12
CA ALA A 49 -9.02 -4.54 -16.28
C ALA A 49 -10.49 -4.11 -16.09
N SER A 50 -11.09 -4.38 -14.94
CA SER A 50 -12.47 -3.99 -14.63
C SER A 50 -12.65 -2.48 -14.64
N MET A 51 -11.72 -1.74 -14.02
CA MET A 51 -11.80 -0.29 -13.94
C MET A 51 -11.61 0.36 -15.33
N THR A 52 -10.64 -0.11 -16.13
CA THR A 52 -10.41 0.40 -17.50
C THR A 52 -11.57 0.07 -18.45
N ALA A 53 -12.25 -1.05 -18.21
CA ALA A 53 -13.47 -1.41 -18.97
C ALA A 53 -14.73 -0.65 -18.53
N GLY A 54 -14.63 0.24 -17.52
CA GLY A 54 -15.79 0.94 -16.96
C GLY A 54 -16.77 0.02 -16.20
N GLN A 55 -16.27 -1.09 -15.66
CA GLN A 55 -17.05 -2.11 -14.98
C GLN A 55 -16.68 -2.24 -13.48
N PRO A 56 -16.77 -1.18 -12.67
CA PRO A 56 -16.40 -1.23 -11.26
C PRO A 56 -17.20 -2.26 -10.45
N GLY A 57 -18.42 -2.59 -10.88
CA GLY A 57 -19.25 -3.61 -10.24
C GLY A 57 -18.74 -5.05 -10.41
N SER A 58 -17.78 -5.30 -11.32
CA SER A 58 -17.15 -6.62 -11.47
C SER A 58 -15.94 -6.84 -10.54
N VAL A 59 -15.50 -5.78 -9.84
CA VAL A 59 -14.40 -5.88 -8.86
C VAL A 59 -14.88 -6.67 -7.65
N PRO A 60 -14.15 -7.71 -7.20
CA PRO A 60 -14.59 -8.60 -6.12
C PRO A 60 -14.39 -7.95 -4.73
N LEU A 61 -15.09 -6.86 -4.47
CA LEU A 61 -15.07 -6.20 -3.15
C LEU A 61 -15.73 -7.07 -2.08
N ALA A 62 -15.20 -7.02 -0.86
CA ALA A 62 -15.90 -7.48 0.32
C ALA A 62 -17.12 -6.59 0.59
N PRO A 63 -18.18 -7.09 1.28
CA PRO A 63 -19.38 -6.30 1.54
C PRO A 63 -19.11 -5.01 2.35
N ASP A 64 -18.08 -5.05 3.19
CA ASP A 64 -17.62 -3.98 4.08
C ASP A 64 -16.34 -3.30 3.58
N ALA A 65 -16.00 -3.47 2.29
CA ALA A 65 -14.79 -2.92 1.71
C ALA A 65 -14.77 -1.38 1.81
N GLU A 66 -13.65 -0.86 2.28
CA GLU A 66 -13.42 0.58 2.32
C GLU A 66 -12.69 1.06 1.06
N VAL A 67 -13.22 2.11 0.43
CA VAL A 67 -12.60 2.74 -0.76
C VAL A 67 -12.31 4.19 -0.45
N ARG A 68 -11.04 4.58 -0.62
CA ARG A 68 -10.59 5.97 -0.48
C ARG A 68 -9.79 6.42 -1.68
N GLU A 69 -10.01 7.64 -2.09
CA GLU A 69 -9.17 8.33 -3.08
C GLU A 69 -8.66 9.63 -2.49
N ASN A 70 -7.34 9.80 -2.49
CA ASN A 70 -6.68 10.96 -1.92
C ASN A 70 -7.16 11.21 -0.47
N ALA A 71 -7.17 10.16 0.34
CA ALA A 71 -7.62 10.09 1.73
C ALA A 71 -9.14 10.35 1.97
N HIS A 72 -9.93 10.66 0.95
CA HIS A 72 -11.38 10.84 1.08
C HIS A 72 -12.14 9.55 0.78
N PRO A 73 -13.13 9.17 1.59
CA PRO A 73 -14.05 8.08 1.26
C PRO A 73 -14.77 8.36 -0.06
N VAL A 74 -14.87 7.36 -0.91
CA VAL A 74 -15.52 7.49 -2.23
C VAL A 74 -16.11 6.15 -2.67
N MET A 75 -17.14 6.19 -3.50
CA MET A 75 -17.57 4.98 -4.20
C MET A 75 -16.56 4.62 -5.30
N LEU A 76 -16.27 3.34 -5.49
CA LEU A 76 -15.30 2.88 -6.49
C LEU A 76 -15.58 3.43 -7.90
N ALA A 77 -16.86 3.46 -8.30
CA ALA A 77 -17.30 4.03 -9.58
C ALA A 77 -17.07 5.56 -9.70
N GLY A 78 -16.86 6.26 -8.58
CA GLY A 78 -16.61 7.70 -8.53
C GLY A 78 -15.14 8.10 -8.63
N THR A 79 -14.22 7.14 -8.54
CA THR A 79 -12.77 7.38 -8.56
C THR A 79 -12.27 7.92 -9.90
N ALA A 80 -11.03 8.42 -9.93
CA ALA A 80 -10.37 8.91 -11.16
C ALA A 80 -10.30 7.85 -12.26
N TRP A 81 -10.40 6.58 -11.92
CA TRP A 81 -10.48 5.48 -12.90
C TRP A 81 -11.60 5.65 -13.91
N LYS A 82 -12.72 6.30 -13.57
CA LYS A 82 -13.83 6.60 -14.50
C LYS A 82 -13.42 7.46 -15.69
N ARG A 83 -12.30 8.20 -15.57
CA ARG A 83 -11.74 9.06 -16.60
C ARG A 83 -10.64 8.39 -17.41
N VAL A 84 -10.24 7.19 -17.05
CA VAL A 84 -9.13 6.48 -17.70
C VAL A 84 -9.60 5.93 -19.04
N LYS A 85 -9.00 6.41 -20.13
CA LYS A 85 -9.21 5.93 -21.48
C LYS A 85 -8.32 4.72 -21.79
N SER A 86 -7.05 4.78 -21.35
CA SER A 86 -6.10 3.68 -21.53
C SER A 86 -5.00 3.72 -20.47
N VAL A 87 -4.47 2.54 -20.12
CA VAL A 87 -3.25 2.39 -19.31
C VAL A 87 -2.06 2.30 -20.24
N ARG A 88 -1.08 3.18 -20.07
CA ARG A 88 0.10 3.31 -20.94
C ARG A 88 1.32 2.59 -20.37
N SER A 89 1.47 2.63 -19.08
CA SER A 89 2.55 1.97 -18.36
C SER A 89 2.10 1.57 -16.97
N VAL A 90 2.73 0.56 -16.41
CA VAL A 90 2.40 0.05 -15.08
C VAL A 90 3.61 -0.59 -14.43
N MET A 91 3.72 -0.46 -13.12
CA MET A 91 4.56 -1.31 -12.27
C MET A 91 3.72 -1.80 -11.08
N THR A 92 3.95 -3.03 -10.64
CA THR A 92 3.13 -3.67 -9.61
C THR A 92 4.00 -4.45 -8.63
N PHE A 93 3.73 -4.27 -7.33
CA PHE A 93 4.46 -4.92 -6.24
C PHE A 93 3.47 -5.56 -5.27
N ALA A 94 3.76 -6.78 -4.85
CA ALA A 94 2.89 -7.56 -3.99
C ALA A 94 3.62 -8.00 -2.72
N ASP A 95 2.90 -7.93 -1.62
CA ASP A 95 3.37 -8.34 -0.30
C ASP A 95 2.44 -9.40 0.30
N PRO A 96 2.75 -10.67 0.12
CA PRO A 96 1.92 -11.75 0.65
C PRO A 96 1.91 -11.83 2.18
N VAL A 97 2.89 -11.21 2.87
CA VAL A 97 2.93 -11.18 4.35
C VAL A 97 1.80 -10.32 4.89
N THR A 98 1.58 -9.16 4.25
CA THR A 98 0.51 -8.25 4.65
C THR A 98 -0.77 -8.46 3.85
N GLY A 99 -0.75 -9.24 2.76
CA GLY A 99 -1.88 -9.39 1.84
C GLY A 99 -2.17 -8.11 1.05
N ASN A 100 -1.19 -7.24 0.89
CA ASN A 100 -1.32 -6.01 0.11
C ASN A 100 -0.66 -6.15 -1.26
N VAL A 101 -1.21 -5.45 -2.23
CA VAL A 101 -0.61 -5.25 -3.55
C VAL A 101 -0.79 -3.80 -3.95
N VAL A 102 0.24 -3.21 -4.53
CA VAL A 102 0.21 -1.83 -5.04
C VAL A 102 0.59 -1.79 -6.51
N SER A 103 -0.11 -0.97 -7.27
CA SER A 103 0.22 -0.67 -8.67
C SER A 103 0.35 0.83 -8.87
N ARG A 104 1.37 1.24 -9.60
CA ARG A 104 1.50 2.56 -10.20
C ARG A 104 1.12 2.47 -11.67
N ALA A 105 0.20 3.31 -12.12
CA ALA A 105 -0.26 3.33 -13.50
C ALA A 105 -0.16 4.73 -14.10
N GLY A 106 0.61 4.86 -15.17
CA GLY A 106 0.54 6.00 -16.07
C GLY A 106 -0.60 5.81 -17.04
N VAL A 107 -1.55 6.73 -17.04
CA VAL A 107 -2.80 6.59 -17.78
C VAL A 107 -3.03 7.77 -18.74
N GLU A 108 -3.73 7.51 -19.84
CA GLU A 108 -4.33 8.54 -20.67
C GLU A 108 -5.76 8.74 -20.21
N LEU A 109 -6.10 9.98 -19.89
CA LEU A 109 -7.45 10.36 -19.48
C LEU A 109 -8.36 10.58 -20.70
N ASP A 110 -9.66 10.68 -20.47
CA ASP A 110 -10.70 10.92 -21.47
C ASP A 110 -10.49 12.21 -22.29
N ASP A 111 -9.83 13.21 -21.70
CA ASP A 111 -9.45 14.46 -22.36
C ASP A 111 -8.06 14.41 -23.05
N GLY A 112 -7.46 13.22 -23.15
CA GLY A 112 -6.14 12.98 -23.76
C GLY A 112 -4.94 13.38 -22.91
N LYS A 113 -5.15 13.87 -21.69
CA LYS A 113 -4.07 14.28 -20.80
C LYS A 113 -3.50 13.11 -20.02
N PRO A 114 -2.24 13.22 -19.53
CA PRO A 114 -1.69 12.22 -18.63
C PRO A 114 -2.35 12.27 -17.26
N GLY A 115 -2.50 11.10 -16.65
CA GLY A 115 -2.82 10.92 -15.25
C GLY A 115 -1.84 9.93 -14.62
N TYR A 116 -1.65 10.04 -13.32
CA TYR A 116 -0.83 9.11 -12.55
C TYR A 116 -1.62 8.57 -11.37
N ILE A 117 -1.81 7.25 -11.34
CA ILE A 117 -2.66 6.59 -10.35
C ILE A 117 -1.85 5.53 -9.60
N SER A 118 -1.77 5.68 -8.29
CA SER A 118 -1.37 4.61 -7.38
C SER A 118 -2.62 3.93 -6.85
N THR A 119 -2.67 2.62 -6.93
CA THR A 119 -3.76 1.81 -6.36
C THR A 119 -3.16 0.78 -5.41
N ARG A 120 -3.50 0.84 -4.12
CA ARG A 120 -3.23 -0.22 -3.15
C ARG A 120 -4.52 -1.00 -2.91
N LEU A 121 -4.42 -2.32 -2.95
CA LEU A 121 -5.49 -3.23 -2.55
C LEU A 121 -5.03 -4.04 -1.34
N LYS A 122 -5.88 -4.15 -0.34
CA LYS A 122 -5.79 -5.18 0.71
C LYS A 122 -6.66 -6.34 0.29
N VAL A 123 -6.09 -7.53 0.27
CA VAL A 123 -6.76 -8.73 -0.22
C VAL A 123 -6.87 -9.76 0.89
N ALA A 124 -8.07 -10.13 1.22
CA ALA A 124 -8.39 -11.22 2.15
C ALA A 124 -8.38 -12.59 1.43
N GLY A 125 -8.58 -13.67 2.20
CA GLY A 125 -8.70 -15.00 1.67
C GLY A 125 -9.76 -15.11 0.56
N GLY A 126 -9.50 -15.95 -0.44
CA GLY A 126 -10.36 -16.10 -1.62
C GLY A 126 -10.29 -14.94 -2.62
N GLY A 127 -9.31 -14.03 -2.50
CA GLY A 127 -9.11 -12.94 -3.45
C GLY A 127 -10.11 -11.77 -3.29
N ARG A 128 -10.81 -11.68 -2.15
CA ARG A 128 -11.71 -10.58 -1.82
C ARG A 128 -10.92 -9.33 -1.44
N ILE A 129 -11.28 -8.20 -2.01
CA ILE A 129 -10.65 -6.89 -1.72
C ILE A 129 -11.41 -6.26 -0.56
N THR A 130 -10.70 -5.98 0.54
CA THR A 130 -11.26 -5.31 1.73
C THR A 130 -10.97 -3.81 1.75
N ASP A 131 -9.84 -3.39 1.16
CA ASP A 131 -9.49 -1.98 1.07
C ASP A 131 -9.04 -1.62 -0.34
N VAL A 132 -9.46 -0.46 -0.81
CA VAL A 132 -8.96 0.19 -2.01
C VAL A 132 -8.47 1.58 -1.63
N GLU A 133 -7.18 1.82 -1.71
CA GLU A 133 -6.58 3.12 -1.44
C GLU A 133 -5.93 3.66 -2.72
N LEU A 134 -6.39 4.83 -3.15
CA LEU A 134 -5.96 5.48 -4.36
C LEU A 134 -5.24 6.80 -4.03
N SER A 135 -4.06 6.98 -4.63
CA SER A 135 -3.41 8.30 -4.74
C SER A 135 -3.42 8.68 -6.20
N THR A 136 -4.15 9.72 -6.56
CA THR A 136 -4.37 10.07 -7.95
C THR A 136 -3.95 11.51 -8.23
N ASP A 137 -3.06 11.68 -9.19
CA ASP A 137 -2.75 12.99 -9.77
C ASP A 137 -3.23 13.02 -11.21
N THR A 138 -4.24 13.83 -11.45
CA THR A 138 -4.83 14.05 -12.77
C THR A 138 -4.65 15.50 -13.22
N SER A 139 -3.77 16.27 -12.55
CA SER A 139 -3.45 17.65 -12.90
C SER A 139 -2.43 17.66 -14.03
N SER A 140 -2.85 18.05 -15.22
CA SER A 140 -1.97 18.17 -16.39
C SER A 140 -0.81 19.16 -16.22
N ARG A 141 -0.81 19.96 -15.16
CA ARG A 141 0.30 20.90 -14.85
C ARG A 141 1.43 20.24 -14.09
N VAL A 142 1.13 19.11 -13.42
CA VAL A 142 2.07 18.45 -12.51
C VAL A 142 2.53 17.11 -13.08
N VAL A 143 1.65 16.36 -13.77
CA VAL A 143 1.99 15.04 -14.29
C VAL A 143 2.98 15.13 -15.44
N GLY A 144 4.17 14.58 -15.24
CA GLY A 144 5.27 14.57 -16.21
C GLY A 144 5.23 13.39 -17.16
N SER A 145 6.04 13.47 -18.21
CA SER A 145 6.08 12.46 -19.29
C SER A 145 6.62 11.09 -18.87
N TYR A 146 7.29 10.98 -17.72
CA TYR A 146 7.77 9.71 -17.18
C TYR A 146 6.64 8.69 -16.98
N VAL A 147 5.42 9.17 -16.68
CA VAL A 147 4.27 8.26 -16.52
C VAL A 147 3.93 7.46 -17.77
N TRP A 148 4.42 7.86 -18.95
CA TRP A 148 4.22 7.11 -20.20
C TRP A 148 5.14 5.91 -20.33
N SER A 149 6.24 5.87 -19.57
CA SER A 149 7.23 4.79 -19.59
C SER A 149 7.91 4.71 -18.23
N LEU A 150 7.27 4.01 -17.30
CA LEU A 150 7.83 3.78 -15.96
C LEU A 150 9.09 2.95 -16.05
N ASP A 151 10.05 3.23 -15.16
CA ASP A 151 11.36 2.60 -15.20
C ASP A 151 11.29 1.11 -14.77
N PRO A 152 11.61 0.16 -15.67
CA PRO A 152 11.53 -1.27 -15.38
C PRO A 152 12.51 -1.71 -14.29
N GLN A 153 13.51 -0.91 -13.93
CA GLN A 153 14.42 -1.23 -12.84
C GLN A 153 13.71 -1.34 -11.48
N PHE A 154 12.56 -0.70 -11.30
CA PHE A 154 11.76 -0.93 -10.08
C PHE A 154 11.36 -2.40 -9.93
N GLU A 155 11.00 -3.07 -11.01
CA GLU A 155 10.52 -4.47 -10.99
C GLU A 155 11.66 -5.51 -11.03
N ALA A 156 12.90 -5.08 -11.25
CA ALA A 156 14.05 -5.99 -11.31
C ALA A 156 14.25 -6.71 -9.96
N VAL A 157 14.34 -8.05 -10.02
CA VAL A 157 14.67 -8.89 -8.87
C VAL A 157 16.15 -8.72 -8.54
N LEU A 158 16.46 -8.52 -7.26
CA LEU A 158 17.83 -8.34 -6.78
C LEU A 158 18.50 -9.67 -6.53
N PRO A 159 19.81 -9.77 -6.79
CA PRO A 159 20.61 -10.88 -6.29
C PRO A 159 20.59 -10.91 -4.75
N PRO A 160 20.66 -12.10 -4.13
CA PRO A 160 20.46 -12.25 -2.69
C PRO A 160 21.35 -11.36 -1.81
N GLU A 161 22.59 -11.12 -2.22
CA GLU A 161 23.58 -10.30 -1.49
C GLU A 161 23.27 -8.80 -1.50
N GLN A 162 22.37 -8.36 -2.36
CA GLN A 162 21.90 -6.96 -2.44
C GLN A 162 20.55 -6.73 -1.75
N ARG A 163 19.92 -7.79 -1.24
CA ARG A 163 18.63 -7.71 -0.58
C ARG A 163 18.79 -7.32 0.88
N LEU A 164 17.88 -6.49 1.35
CA LEU A 164 17.70 -6.22 2.77
C LEU A 164 16.53 -7.02 3.34
N SER A 165 16.54 -7.19 4.66
CA SER A 165 15.37 -7.71 5.37
C SER A 165 14.19 -6.73 5.27
N ARG A 166 12.94 -7.23 5.48
CA ARG A 166 11.76 -6.38 5.58
C ARG A 166 11.93 -5.26 6.62
N VAL A 167 12.48 -5.60 7.78
CA VAL A 167 12.65 -4.65 8.89
C VAL A 167 13.60 -3.52 8.49
N ASP A 168 14.71 -3.84 7.82
CA ASP A 168 15.69 -2.84 7.38
C ASP A 168 15.13 -1.96 6.26
N LEU A 169 14.34 -2.55 5.34
CA LEU A 169 13.65 -1.81 4.28
C LEU A 169 12.64 -0.81 4.86
N GLU A 170 11.81 -1.24 5.81
CA GLU A 170 10.86 -0.34 6.49
C GLU A 170 11.58 0.75 7.29
N ALA A 171 12.68 0.40 7.97
CA ALA A 171 13.49 1.37 8.72
C ALA A 171 14.06 2.46 7.79
N LEU A 172 14.52 2.08 6.60
CA LEU A 172 15.00 3.03 5.59
C LEU A 172 13.89 3.96 5.10
N GLY A 173 12.70 3.43 4.84
CA GLY A 173 11.53 4.24 4.49
C GLY A 173 11.14 5.24 5.59
N ARG A 174 11.18 4.82 6.87
CA ARG A 174 10.94 5.73 8.01
C ARG A 174 11.96 6.83 8.11
N ARG A 175 13.27 6.52 7.93
CA ARG A 175 14.32 7.55 7.92
C ARG A 175 14.14 8.54 6.79
N TYR A 176 13.70 8.07 5.60
CA TYR A 176 13.38 8.95 4.51
C TYR A 176 12.23 9.92 4.84
N PHE A 177 11.12 9.45 5.40
CA PHE A 177 10.02 10.33 5.81
C PHE A 177 10.41 11.28 6.94
N HIS A 178 11.28 10.83 7.84
CA HIS A 178 11.87 11.72 8.83
C HIS A 178 12.73 12.81 8.16
N SER A 179 13.59 12.44 7.22
CA SER A 179 14.45 13.39 6.48
C SER A 179 13.61 14.41 5.70
N LEU A 180 12.50 13.98 5.12
CA LEU A 180 11.58 14.85 4.40
C LEU A 180 10.94 15.91 5.33
N SER A 181 10.64 15.56 6.57
CA SER A 181 10.02 16.45 7.55
C SER A 181 11.03 17.28 8.36
N SER A 182 12.24 16.78 8.57
CA SER A 182 13.30 17.46 9.32
C SER A 182 14.19 18.35 8.44
N HIS A 183 14.12 18.19 7.11
CA HIS A 183 15.03 18.81 6.12
C HIS A 183 16.50 18.42 6.31
N GLN A 184 16.75 17.27 6.93
CA GLN A 184 18.09 16.73 7.21
C GLN A 184 18.17 15.33 6.60
N ALA A 185 18.77 15.24 5.42
CA ALA A 185 18.98 13.95 4.78
C ALA A 185 20.18 13.20 5.38
N VAL A 186 20.02 11.91 5.58
CA VAL A 186 21.15 11.01 5.83
C VAL A 186 21.73 10.62 4.47
N ALA A 187 22.85 11.24 4.09
CA ALA A 187 23.42 11.08 2.74
C ALA A 187 23.70 9.60 2.39
N ASP A 188 24.15 8.82 3.36
CA ASP A 188 24.46 7.38 3.16
C ASP A 188 23.24 6.50 2.89
N ASP A 189 22.03 6.98 3.16
CA ASP A 189 20.79 6.29 2.80
C ASP A 189 20.53 6.29 1.28
N PHE A 190 21.26 7.13 0.50
CA PHE A 190 21.04 7.29 -0.92
C PHE A 190 22.26 6.87 -1.74
N ASP A 191 22.00 6.27 -2.89
CA ASP A 191 23.02 6.11 -3.92
C ASP A 191 23.31 7.46 -4.60
N ALA A 192 24.56 7.68 -5.02
CA ALA A 192 24.96 8.93 -5.67
C ALA A 192 24.20 9.17 -6.99
N ALA A 193 23.79 8.10 -7.69
CA ALA A 193 23.02 8.14 -8.93
C ALA A 193 21.50 8.06 -8.68
N CYS A 194 21.04 8.22 -7.43
CA CYS A 194 19.63 8.13 -7.07
C CYS A 194 18.79 9.12 -7.87
N ASN A 195 17.75 8.62 -8.56
CA ASN A 195 16.76 9.44 -9.23
C ASN A 195 15.43 9.47 -8.48
N ARG A 196 14.92 10.68 -8.26
CA ARG A 196 13.60 10.93 -7.65
C ARG A 196 12.66 11.53 -8.69
N PHE A 197 11.47 10.95 -8.74
CA PHE A 197 10.36 11.40 -9.58
C PHE A 197 9.22 11.89 -8.68
N HIS A 198 8.60 12.98 -9.05
CA HIS A 198 7.41 13.54 -8.40
C HIS A 198 6.31 13.69 -9.45
N SER A 199 5.21 12.95 -9.28
CA SER A 199 4.11 12.89 -10.25
C SER A 199 4.58 12.73 -11.71
N GLY A 200 5.58 11.86 -11.93
CA GLY A 200 6.14 11.61 -13.26
C GLY A 200 7.10 12.67 -13.78
N GLN A 201 7.54 13.62 -12.96
CA GLN A 201 8.62 14.56 -13.28
C GLN A 201 9.89 14.16 -12.54
N GLN A 202 10.98 13.92 -13.27
CA GLN A 202 12.28 13.75 -12.62
C GLN A 202 12.72 15.07 -11.98
N ILE A 203 13.01 15.06 -10.67
CA ILE A 203 13.34 16.25 -9.89
C ILE A 203 14.77 16.25 -9.34
N THR A 204 15.53 15.16 -9.56
CA THR A 204 16.96 15.08 -9.20
C THR A 204 17.79 14.76 -10.43
N ASN A 205 19.08 15.11 -10.37
CA ASN A 205 20.04 14.91 -11.48
C ASN A 205 19.62 15.55 -12.81
N VAL A 206 18.86 16.65 -12.75
CA VAL A 206 18.40 17.41 -13.91
C VAL A 206 18.76 18.89 -13.76
N ALA A 207 19.32 19.49 -14.81
CA ALA A 207 19.85 20.86 -14.78
C ALA A 207 18.78 21.92 -14.38
N ARG A 208 17.51 21.73 -14.80
CA ARG A 208 16.41 22.66 -14.46
C ARG A 208 16.13 22.78 -12.96
N ASN A 209 16.56 21.81 -12.15
CA ASN A 209 16.37 21.78 -10.71
C ASN A 209 17.69 22.02 -9.95
N ALA A 210 18.74 22.48 -10.65
CA ALA A 210 19.95 22.95 -10.01
C ALA A 210 19.67 24.23 -9.20
N VAL A 211 20.37 24.40 -8.08
CA VAL A 211 20.44 25.70 -7.42
C VAL A 211 21.16 26.65 -8.40
N GLU A 212 20.75 27.93 -8.46
CA GLU A 212 21.30 28.90 -9.42
C GLU A 212 22.85 28.86 -9.43
N GLY A 213 23.42 28.53 -10.60
CA GLY A 213 24.87 28.37 -10.77
C GLY A 213 25.52 27.14 -10.12
N GLY A 214 24.72 26.23 -9.52
CA GLY A 214 25.21 25.03 -8.85
C GLY A 214 24.93 23.72 -9.59
N PRO A 215 25.35 22.57 -9.02
CA PRO A 215 25.07 21.27 -9.59
C PRO A 215 23.59 20.91 -9.47
N PRO A 216 23.08 19.95 -10.28
CA PRO A 216 21.77 19.38 -10.08
C PRO A 216 21.60 18.80 -8.67
N ARG A 217 20.39 18.87 -8.14
CA ARG A 217 20.07 18.28 -6.83
C ARG A 217 20.18 16.77 -6.88
N THR A 218 20.78 16.15 -5.87
CA THR A 218 20.76 14.72 -5.59
C THR A 218 19.48 14.34 -4.82
N CYS A 219 19.21 13.03 -4.60
CA CYS A 219 18.11 12.62 -3.74
C CYS A 219 18.23 13.21 -2.34
N ALA A 220 19.40 13.16 -1.72
CA ALA A 220 19.64 13.76 -0.40
C ALA A 220 19.38 15.28 -0.40
N SER A 221 20.08 16.04 -1.25
CA SER A 221 19.93 17.50 -1.28
C SER A 221 18.54 17.97 -1.75
N SER A 222 17.78 17.12 -2.42
CA SER A 222 16.38 17.44 -2.77
C SER A 222 15.45 17.50 -1.57
N LEU A 223 15.80 16.86 -0.46
CA LEU A 223 15.02 16.90 0.78
C LEU A 223 15.32 18.16 1.61
N GLU A 224 16.55 18.66 1.55
CA GLU A 224 16.97 19.86 2.28
C GLU A 224 16.26 21.14 1.81
N GLY A 225 15.92 21.20 0.51
CA GLY A 225 15.23 22.32 -0.11
C GLY A 225 13.71 22.19 -0.20
N THR A 226 13.10 21.24 0.52
CA THR A 226 11.64 21.11 0.54
C THR A 226 10.98 22.24 1.33
N PRO A 227 9.69 22.56 1.08
CA PRO A 227 8.93 23.47 1.93
C PRO A 227 9.03 23.06 3.40
N PRO A 228 8.83 23.98 4.35
CA PRO A 228 8.96 23.71 5.79
C PRO A 228 7.82 22.83 6.30
N TRP A 229 7.82 21.55 5.87
CA TRP A 229 6.89 20.54 6.36
C TRP A 229 7.10 20.33 7.86
N GLY A 230 6.02 20.11 8.58
CA GLY A 230 6.04 19.61 9.93
C GLY A 230 6.17 18.08 9.97
N PRO A 231 5.85 17.46 11.13
CA PRO A 231 6.04 16.02 11.29
C PRO A 231 5.31 15.20 10.23
N ALA A 232 5.97 14.15 9.74
CA ALA A 232 5.34 13.09 8.98
C ALA A 232 4.53 12.20 9.95
N THR A 233 3.23 12.14 9.77
CA THR A 233 2.31 11.36 10.60
C THR A 233 1.67 10.23 9.80
N GLU A 234 1.08 9.26 10.51
CA GLU A 234 0.42 8.10 9.90
C GLU A 234 1.29 7.35 8.89
N GLN A 235 2.59 7.22 9.22
CA GLN A 235 3.54 6.51 8.37
C GLN A 235 3.18 5.02 8.31
N ARG A 236 2.83 4.53 7.13
CA ARG A 236 2.55 3.12 6.85
C ARG A 236 3.41 2.62 5.70
N PHE A 237 3.79 1.34 5.78
CA PHE A 237 4.55 0.65 4.74
C PHE A 237 3.80 -0.63 4.36
N PRO A 238 2.63 -0.50 3.70
CA PRO A 238 1.74 -1.62 3.46
C PRO A 238 2.30 -2.67 2.49
N VAL A 239 3.24 -2.32 1.62
CA VAL A 239 3.90 -3.26 0.70
C VAL A 239 5.41 -3.18 0.85
N VAL A 240 6.02 -4.32 1.18
CA VAL A 240 7.48 -4.52 1.16
C VAL A 240 7.79 -5.79 0.36
N ASP A 241 8.45 -5.62 -0.79
CA ASP A 241 8.95 -6.71 -1.62
C ASP A 241 10.48 -6.79 -1.46
N ALA A 242 10.93 -7.64 -0.54
CA ALA A 242 12.35 -7.79 -0.24
C ALA A 242 13.14 -8.41 -1.42
N GLU A 243 12.51 -9.20 -2.28
CA GLU A 243 13.19 -9.77 -3.45
C GLU A 243 13.55 -8.70 -4.46
N ARG A 244 12.73 -7.66 -4.57
CA ARG A 244 12.96 -6.53 -5.47
C ARG A 244 13.54 -5.31 -4.76
N GLY A 245 13.71 -5.36 -3.42
CA GLY A 245 14.12 -4.20 -2.63
C GLY A 245 13.13 -3.05 -2.73
N ILE A 246 11.84 -3.35 -2.75
CA ILE A 246 10.78 -2.35 -2.84
C ILE A 246 10.15 -2.07 -1.49
N VAL A 247 9.96 -0.79 -1.21
CA VAL A 247 9.12 -0.30 -0.11
C VAL A 247 8.09 0.65 -0.68
N PHE A 248 6.82 0.36 -0.46
CA PHE A 248 5.75 1.32 -0.70
C PHE A 248 5.31 1.93 0.64
N GLY A 249 5.42 3.24 0.74
CA GLY A 249 5.09 4.00 1.94
C GLY A 249 4.10 5.12 1.67
N VAL A 250 3.27 5.39 2.67
CA VAL A 250 2.33 6.53 2.69
C VAL A 250 2.45 7.30 4.00
N THR A 251 2.26 8.63 3.92
CA THR A 251 2.29 9.50 5.09
C THR A 251 1.53 10.81 4.82
N LEU A 252 1.15 11.50 5.90
CA LEU A 252 0.71 12.88 5.87
C LEU A 252 1.82 13.78 6.43
N LEU A 253 2.22 14.79 5.65
CA LEU A 253 3.08 15.87 6.11
C LEU A 253 2.21 17.08 6.49
N HIS A 254 2.48 17.66 7.64
CA HIS A 254 1.79 18.84 8.10
C HIS A 254 2.46 20.10 7.56
N TYR A 255 1.69 21.16 7.31
CA TYR A 255 2.22 22.47 6.93
C TYR A 255 1.84 23.51 7.99
N PRO A 256 2.65 23.64 9.08
CA PRO A 256 2.22 24.35 10.28
C PRO A 256 2.10 25.87 10.14
N LYS A 257 2.61 26.47 9.06
CA LYS A 257 2.71 27.93 8.91
C LYS A 257 1.59 28.58 8.09
N VAL A 258 0.60 27.82 7.63
CA VAL A 258 -0.49 28.34 6.79
C VAL A 258 -1.83 28.19 7.49
N PRO A 259 -2.68 29.25 7.53
CA PRO A 259 -4.05 29.13 8.00
C PRO A 259 -4.79 27.99 7.25
N LYS A 260 -5.61 27.19 7.95
CA LYS A 260 -6.25 25.95 7.47
C LYS A 260 -5.28 24.79 7.23
N GLN A 261 -4.00 24.94 7.53
CA GLN A 261 -2.97 23.90 7.58
C GLN A 261 -3.18 22.81 6.52
N PRO A 262 -2.97 23.10 5.21
CA PRO A 262 -3.03 22.05 4.22
C PRO A 262 -2.03 20.97 4.58
N ARG A 263 -2.37 19.72 4.26
CA ARG A 263 -1.48 18.59 4.47
C ARG A 263 -1.02 18.08 3.12
N MET A 264 0.19 17.57 3.04
CA MET A 264 0.61 16.84 1.87
C MET A 264 0.42 15.35 2.12
N TYR A 265 -0.48 14.75 1.36
CA TYR A 265 -0.56 13.30 1.24
C TYR A 265 0.60 12.83 0.34
N VAL A 266 1.44 11.99 0.88
CA VAL A 266 2.61 11.44 0.20
C VAL A 266 2.43 9.95 0.04
N SER A 267 2.57 9.47 -1.19
CA SER A 267 2.55 8.06 -1.57
C SER A 267 3.81 7.78 -2.39
N GLU A 268 4.74 6.98 -1.85
CA GLU A 268 6.06 6.77 -2.43
C GLU A 268 6.40 5.30 -2.61
N VAL A 269 7.08 4.99 -3.71
CA VAL A 269 7.76 3.72 -3.95
C VAL A 269 9.26 3.97 -3.92
N PHE A 270 9.97 3.23 -3.07
CA PHE A 270 11.42 3.23 -3.00
C PHE A 270 11.97 1.97 -3.62
N LYS A 271 13.01 2.11 -4.47
CA LYS A 271 13.88 1.01 -4.88
C LYS A 271 15.16 1.09 -4.06
N VAL A 272 15.46 0.02 -3.34
CA VAL A 272 16.63 -0.11 -2.47
C VAL A 272 17.53 -1.22 -3.01
N VAL A 273 18.81 -0.96 -3.15
CA VAL A 273 19.82 -1.91 -3.60
C VAL A 273 21.03 -1.82 -2.67
N GLY A 274 21.45 -2.94 -2.07
CA GLY A 274 22.64 -2.97 -1.20
C GLY A 274 22.58 -1.98 -0.04
N GLY A 275 21.39 -1.70 0.50
CA GLY A 275 21.22 -0.80 1.64
C GLY A 275 21.03 0.68 1.29
N ARG A 276 20.99 1.04 0.02
CA ARG A 276 20.82 2.44 -0.44
C ARG A 276 19.59 2.59 -1.33
N ILE A 277 18.91 3.73 -1.19
CA ILE A 277 17.82 4.12 -2.09
C ILE A 277 18.42 4.55 -3.43
N VAL A 278 18.09 3.84 -4.49
CA VAL A 278 18.57 4.13 -5.85
C VAL A 278 17.53 4.84 -6.71
N LYS A 279 16.23 4.69 -6.37
CA LYS A 279 15.13 5.36 -7.05
C LYS A 279 13.99 5.64 -6.09
N ILE A 280 13.28 6.73 -6.37
CA ILE A 280 12.10 7.16 -5.64
C ILE A 280 11.04 7.58 -6.66
N ASP A 281 9.85 7.03 -6.53
CA ASP A 281 8.68 7.43 -7.33
C ASP A 281 7.57 7.91 -6.38
N ASN A 282 7.22 9.17 -6.49
CA ASN A 282 6.34 9.90 -5.57
C ASN A 282 5.08 10.40 -6.27
N ILE A 283 3.93 10.25 -5.61
CA ILE A 283 2.75 11.08 -5.82
C ILE A 283 2.55 11.88 -4.54
N GLY A 284 2.70 13.21 -4.63
CA GLY A 284 2.50 14.13 -3.52
C GLY A 284 1.39 15.10 -3.83
N LEU A 285 0.36 15.15 -2.98
CA LEU A 285 -0.85 15.91 -3.20
C LEU A 285 -1.11 16.87 -2.03
N MET A 286 -1.30 18.15 -2.33
CA MET A 286 -1.76 19.12 -1.34
C MET A 286 -3.24 18.89 -1.06
N MET A 287 -3.57 18.65 0.21
CA MET A 287 -4.91 18.30 0.66
C MET A 287 -5.42 19.32 1.68
N GLU A 288 -6.64 19.79 1.48
CA GLU A 288 -7.36 20.59 2.48
C GLU A 288 -8.37 19.73 3.23
N GLY A 289 -8.50 19.95 4.53
CA GLY A 289 -9.50 19.27 5.37
C GLY A 289 -9.26 17.79 5.61
N VAL A 290 -8.10 17.24 5.26
CA VAL A 290 -7.73 15.85 5.55
C VAL A 290 -7.06 15.78 6.91
N GLU A 291 -7.68 15.08 7.85
CA GLU A 291 -7.15 14.85 9.20
C GLU A 291 -6.44 13.50 9.33
N SER A 292 -6.82 12.51 8.54
CA SER A 292 -6.30 11.16 8.57
C SER A 292 -6.32 10.51 7.18
N LEU A 293 -5.39 9.58 6.94
CA LEU A 293 -5.42 8.71 5.74
C LEU A 293 -6.55 7.69 5.78
N GLY A 294 -7.10 7.41 6.99
CA GLY A 294 -8.23 6.53 7.20
C GLY A 294 -7.90 5.06 7.35
N PHE A 295 -6.80 4.57 6.81
CA PHE A 295 -6.34 3.20 7.01
C PHE A 295 -5.27 3.14 8.09
N THR A 296 -5.31 2.10 8.94
CA THR A 296 -4.38 1.91 10.06
C THR A 296 -3.36 0.79 9.83
N HIS A 297 -3.42 0.09 8.69
CA HIS A 297 -2.60 -1.08 8.35
C HIS A 297 -2.15 -1.10 6.89
#